data_2837f14f240f3b9f47950454e55ce9d4
#
_entry.id   2837f14f240f3b9f47950454e55ce9d4
#
_cell.length_a   1.000
_cell.length_b   1.000
_cell.length_c   1.000
_cell.angle_alpha   90.00
_cell.angle_beta   90.00
_cell.angle_gamma   90.00
#
_symmetry.space_group_name_H-M   'P 1'
#
loop_
_entity.id
_entity.type
_entity.pdbx_description
1 polymer ?
#
loop_
_entity_poly.entity_id
_entity_poly.type
_entity_poly.pdbx_seq_one_letter_code
_entity_poly.pdbx_strand_id
1 'polypeptide(L)'
;MLLVYKRWQSGDHVRNNASRDEYVPQHGSRYKTKGTSSRGLAGARIRVRKIAAIGMLTSAVIILGITAKTYASERMAHSDASTVQTQNKKVSESKVTASQTLSTANLKTGLSKADFNDIPSGDTVQTFSLVDDQILALEDENLAALQNALDQAQELGDVGVVFYDLSSGKGVTYNADVEVYGASSYKALYALYICESLVETGQVSLDDFLGTYGGYNIGWQTVRDLIEAAVVYSDNDSFIALRAAFDHDGYEDWIANLGVDDETALNPMSDFPTYCPRTSARLWREMSEYLSMDTETSQWLSGLLVSTSRSFIRDGIADEQVLVRNKAGWISEDGYYSTCDAGLIDIDGRTYVMSVMTSMPWSDRSSEVTAAIAKALFDTRAALA
;
A
#
# COMPACT_ATOMS: atom_id res chain seq x y z
N MET A 1 -5.24 -34.24 6.43
CA MET A 1 -5.61 -33.06 5.62
C MET A 1 -6.89 -33.24 4.79
N LEU A 2 -7.78 -34.15 5.12
CA LEU A 2 -9.02 -34.45 4.38
C LEU A 2 -10.28 -34.45 5.25
N LEU A 3 -10.21 -33.92 6.48
CA LEU A 3 -11.29 -33.94 7.46
C LEU A 3 -11.87 -32.57 7.84
N VAL A 4 -11.33 -31.46 7.35
CA VAL A 4 -11.79 -30.09 7.66
C VAL A 4 -12.75 -29.56 6.58
N TYR A 5 -12.77 -30.14 5.38
CA TYR A 5 -13.55 -29.63 4.24
C TYR A 5 -15.06 -30.01 4.26
N LYS A 6 -15.54 -30.78 5.24
CA LYS A 6 -16.93 -31.26 5.28
C LYS A 6 -17.87 -30.51 6.23
N ARG A 7 -17.44 -29.41 6.86
CA ARG A 7 -18.29 -28.73 7.88
C ARG A 7 -18.96 -27.43 7.40
N TRP A 8 -18.83 -27.08 6.14
CA TRP A 8 -19.36 -25.81 5.60
C TRP A 8 -20.58 -25.96 4.66
N GLN A 9 -21.16 -27.14 4.53
CA GLN A 9 -22.35 -27.37 3.67
C GLN A 9 -23.62 -27.78 4.41
N SER A 10 -23.75 -27.64 5.71
CA SER A 10 -25.00 -27.85 6.40
C SER A 10 -25.42 -26.59 7.14
N GLY A 11 -26.14 -25.71 6.44
CA GLY A 11 -26.83 -24.59 7.04
C GLY A 11 -28.05 -25.09 7.84
N ASP A 12 -27.99 -25.02 9.15
CA ASP A 12 -29.13 -25.17 10.02
C ASP A 12 -29.72 -23.81 10.38
N HIS A 13 -30.92 -23.57 9.86
CA HIS A 13 -31.78 -22.46 10.22
C HIS A 13 -32.20 -22.52 11.69
N VAL A 14 -31.77 -21.58 12.50
CA VAL A 14 -32.43 -21.31 13.78
C VAL A 14 -33.37 -20.11 13.59
N ARG A 15 -34.66 -20.40 13.65
CA ARG A 15 -35.76 -19.42 13.75
C ARG A 15 -35.76 -18.82 15.14
N ASN A 16 -35.71 -17.51 15.27
CA ASN A 16 -36.22 -16.79 16.42
C ASN A 16 -37.32 -15.82 15.99
N ASN A 17 -38.53 -16.14 16.54
CA ASN A 17 -39.72 -15.28 16.50
C ASN A 17 -39.55 -14.10 17.46
N ALA A 18 -39.80 -12.90 16.97
CA ALA A 18 -40.38 -11.84 17.81
C ALA A 18 -41.25 -10.91 16.93
N SER A 19 -42.41 -10.69 17.46
CA SER A 19 -43.66 -10.10 16.99
C SER A 19 -43.59 -8.65 16.50
N ARG A 20 -44.39 -8.40 15.43
CA ARG A 20 -45.45 -7.39 15.20
C ARG A 20 -45.21 -5.97 15.71
N ASP A 21 -45.35 -5.03 14.78
CA ASP A 21 -46.48 -4.13 14.77
C ASP A 21 -46.73 -3.51 13.38
N GLU A 22 -48.04 -3.44 13.04
CA GLU A 22 -48.63 -2.96 11.81
C GLU A 22 -48.54 -1.44 11.68
N TYR A 23 -48.31 -0.94 10.48
CA TYR A 23 -48.81 0.36 10.06
C TYR A 23 -49.23 0.33 8.59
N VAL A 24 -50.54 0.47 8.32
CA VAL A 24 -51.17 0.63 7.02
C VAL A 24 -51.53 2.12 6.82
N PRO A 25 -51.31 2.69 5.67
CA PRO A 25 -52.23 3.71 5.12
C PRO A 25 -52.83 3.29 3.80
N GLN A 26 -54.17 3.27 3.78
CA GLN A 26 -55.00 3.27 2.59
C GLN A 26 -54.88 4.66 1.89
N HIS A 27 -54.88 4.70 0.56
CA HIS A 27 -55.81 5.46 -0.24
C HIS A 27 -55.59 5.13 -1.72
N GLY A 28 -56.70 4.80 -2.36
CA GLY A 28 -56.85 4.42 -3.74
C GLY A 28 -56.97 5.60 -4.71
N SER A 29 -56.71 5.28 -5.93
CA SER A 29 -57.35 5.94 -7.09
C SER A 29 -57.31 5.00 -8.30
N ARG A 30 -58.49 4.68 -8.81
CA ARG A 30 -58.70 3.94 -10.07
C ARG A 30 -58.50 4.84 -11.27
N TYR A 31 -57.64 4.44 -12.21
CA TYR A 31 -57.83 4.85 -13.61
C TYR A 31 -57.78 3.63 -14.52
N LYS A 32 -58.93 3.43 -15.25
CA LYS A 32 -59.06 2.52 -16.39
C LYS A 32 -58.38 3.15 -17.60
N THR A 33 -57.51 2.43 -18.29
CA THR A 33 -57.19 2.74 -19.70
C THR A 33 -57.22 1.47 -20.54
N LYS A 34 -57.83 1.64 -21.69
CA LYS A 34 -58.19 0.65 -22.71
C LYS A 34 -56.97 -0.04 -23.32
N GLY A 35 -57.14 -1.32 -23.65
CA GLY A 35 -56.15 -2.09 -24.37
C GLY A 35 -55.91 -1.60 -25.81
N THR A 36 -54.64 -1.61 -26.19
CA THR A 36 -54.21 -1.59 -27.58
C THR A 36 -53.20 -2.72 -27.80
N SER A 37 -53.42 -3.43 -28.88
CA SER A 37 -52.80 -4.64 -29.39
C SER A 37 -51.28 -4.55 -29.51
N SER A 38 -50.53 -5.41 -28.80
CA SER A 38 -49.06 -5.54 -28.87
C SER A 38 -48.65 -6.60 -29.90
N ARG A 39 -48.64 -6.28 -31.19
CA ARG A 39 -48.11 -7.15 -32.25
C ARG A 39 -47.03 -6.50 -33.11
N GLY A 40 -46.08 -5.76 -32.55
CA GLY A 40 -45.07 -5.07 -33.38
C GLY A 40 -43.67 -4.96 -32.80
N LEU A 41 -43.44 -5.31 -31.53
CA LEU A 41 -42.20 -4.97 -30.83
C LEU A 41 -41.19 -6.15 -30.61
N ALA A 42 -41.57 -7.39 -30.88
CA ALA A 42 -40.69 -8.55 -30.65
C ALA A 42 -39.56 -8.65 -31.69
N GLY A 43 -39.79 -8.22 -32.95
CA GLY A 43 -38.77 -8.30 -34.00
C GLY A 43 -37.65 -7.25 -33.89
N ALA A 44 -37.96 -6.07 -33.34
CA ALA A 44 -36.99 -4.98 -33.20
C ALA A 44 -35.98 -5.23 -32.02
N ARG A 45 -36.47 -5.84 -30.92
CA ARG A 45 -35.61 -6.14 -29.75
C ARG A 45 -34.53 -7.20 -30.04
N ILE A 46 -34.81 -8.16 -30.93
CA ILE A 46 -33.82 -9.19 -31.31
C ILE A 46 -32.70 -8.60 -32.19
N ARG A 47 -33.02 -7.64 -33.09
CA ARG A 47 -32.04 -6.98 -33.94
C ARG A 47 -31.10 -6.06 -33.15
N VAL A 48 -31.61 -5.31 -32.17
CA VAL A 48 -30.79 -4.42 -31.32
C VAL A 48 -29.85 -5.20 -30.43
N ARG A 49 -30.29 -6.35 -29.87
CA ARG A 49 -29.39 -7.24 -29.06
C ARG A 49 -28.27 -7.87 -29.88
N LYS A 50 -28.52 -8.23 -31.14
CA LYS A 50 -27.47 -8.78 -32.04
C LYS A 50 -26.45 -7.72 -32.44
N ILE A 51 -26.86 -6.49 -32.66
CA ILE A 51 -25.96 -5.37 -33.01
C ILE A 51 -25.10 -4.99 -31.79
N ALA A 52 -25.69 -4.95 -30.59
CA ALA A 52 -24.94 -4.69 -29.36
C ALA A 52 -23.91 -5.81 -29.06
N ALA A 53 -24.26 -7.06 -29.26
CA ALA A 53 -23.33 -8.19 -29.06
C ALA A 53 -22.16 -8.18 -30.05
N ILE A 54 -22.40 -7.81 -31.31
CA ILE A 54 -21.33 -7.69 -32.33
C ILE A 54 -20.44 -6.46 -32.01
N GLY A 55 -21.00 -5.35 -31.53
CA GLY A 55 -20.24 -4.17 -31.13
C GLY A 55 -19.32 -4.45 -29.92
N MET A 56 -19.78 -5.21 -28.93
CA MET A 56 -18.96 -5.60 -27.77
C MET A 56 -17.84 -6.58 -28.15
N LEU A 57 -18.07 -7.54 -29.04
CA LEU A 57 -17.03 -8.45 -29.49
C LEU A 57 -15.94 -7.74 -30.32
N THR A 58 -16.31 -6.77 -31.15
CA THR A 58 -15.32 -6.00 -31.91
C THR A 58 -14.50 -5.05 -31.02
N SER A 59 -15.12 -4.47 -30.01
CA SER A 59 -14.42 -3.62 -29.04
C SER A 59 -13.43 -4.43 -28.18
N ALA A 60 -13.80 -5.63 -27.73
CA ALA A 60 -12.91 -6.51 -26.96
C ALA A 60 -11.72 -6.97 -27.78
N VAL A 61 -11.89 -7.29 -29.07
CA VAL A 61 -10.77 -7.69 -29.95
C VAL A 61 -9.83 -6.51 -30.23
N ILE A 62 -10.35 -5.28 -30.35
CA ILE A 62 -9.52 -4.08 -30.54
C ILE A 62 -8.71 -3.77 -29.26
N ILE A 63 -9.32 -3.87 -28.09
CA ILE A 63 -8.63 -3.64 -26.81
C ILE A 63 -7.53 -4.70 -26.59
N LEU A 64 -7.80 -5.99 -26.85
CA LEU A 64 -6.81 -7.06 -26.77
C LEU A 64 -5.68 -6.88 -27.81
N GLY A 65 -5.98 -6.38 -28.98
CA GLY A 65 -4.96 -6.09 -30.02
C GLY A 65 -4.06 -4.92 -29.69
N ILE A 66 -4.59 -3.88 -29.02
CA ILE A 66 -3.83 -2.70 -28.59
C ILE A 66 -2.92 -3.05 -27.40
N THR A 67 -3.42 -3.78 -26.41
CA THR A 67 -2.62 -4.21 -25.25
C THR A 67 -1.50 -5.18 -25.64
N ALA A 68 -1.75 -6.10 -26.57
CA ALA A 68 -0.70 -7.00 -27.07
C ALA A 68 0.39 -6.24 -27.86
N LYS A 69 0.02 -5.17 -28.57
CA LYS A 69 0.96 -4.38 -29.37
C LYS A 69 1.83 -3.46 -28.50
N THR A 70 1.27 -2.87 -27.43
CA THR A 70 2.04 -2.09 -26.45
C THR A 70 2.98 -2.99 -25.66
N TYR A 71 2.54 -4.15 -25.20
CA TYR A 71 3.37 -5.12 -24.47
C TYR A 71 4.54 -5.66 -25.32
N ALA A 72 4.32 -5.91 -26.61
CA ALA A 72 5.39 -6.32 -27.52
C ALA A 72 6.38 -5.20 -27.85
N SER A 73 5.91 -3.93 -27.91
CA SER A 73 6.77 -2.76 -28.15
C SER A 73 7.68 -2.47 -26.96
N GLU A 74 7.19 -2.61 -25.74
CA GLU A 74 7.99 -2.43 -24.52
C GLU A 74 9.04 -3.53 -24.34
N ARG A 75 8.72 -4.79 -24.67
CA ARG A 75 9.72 -5.87 -24.65
C ARG A 75 10.84 -5.69 -25.67
N MET A 76 10.57 -5.12 -26.84
CA MET A 76 11.62 -4.83 -27.82
C MET A 76 12.51 -3.66 -27.35
N ALA A 77 11.96 -2.65 -26.66
CA ALA A 77 12.73 -1.56 -26.09
C ALA A 77 13.70 -2.01 -24.99
N HIS A 78 13.31 -3.03 -24.19
CA HIS A 78 14.18 -3.59 -23.14
C HIS A 78 15.25 -4.57 -23.68
N SER A 79 15.03 -5.23 -24.84
CA SER A 79 16.02 -6.14 -25.43
C SER A 79 17.17 -5.38 -26.12
N ASP A 80 16.94 -4.17 -26.60
CA ASP A 80 17.98 -3.38 -27.26
C ASP A 80 18.89 -2.60 -26.28
N ALA A 81 18.49 -2.46 -25.01
CA ALA A 81 19.31 -1.80 -23.99
C ALA A 81 20.41 -2.70 -23.40
N SER A 82 20.33 -4.02 -23.58
CA SER A 82 21.29 -4.98 -23.01
C SER A 82 22.48 -5.32 -23.92
N THR A 83 22.58 -4.74 -25.13
CA THR A 83 23.65 -5.07 -26.09
C THR A 83 24.69 -3.96 -26.30
N VAL A 84 24.66 -2.87 -25.54
CA VAL A 84 25.59 -1.73 -25.69
C VAL A 84 26.32 -1.41 -24.38
N GLN A 85 26.88 -2.39 -23.69
CA GLN A 85 27.93 -2.10 -22.71
C GLN A 85 28.94 -3.26 -22.61
N THR A 86 29.68 -3.48 -23.67
CA THR A 86 30.97 -4.16 -23.56
C THR A 86 31.99 -3.45 -24.41
N GLN A 87 32.43 -2.29 -23.96
CA GLN A 87 33.74 -1.74 -24.35
C GLN A 87 34.29 -0.82 -23.24
N ASN A 88 35.26 -1.37 -22.54
CA ASN A 88 36.44 -0.73 -21.97
C ASN A 88 36.36 0.64 -21.31
N LYS A 89 36.48 0.65 -19.97
CA LYS A 89 37.42 1.57 -19.35
C LYS A 89 38.03 0.98 -18.07
N LYS A 90 39.28 0.52 -18.21
CA LYS A 90 40.20 0.28 -17.10
C LYS A 90 40.44 1.63 -16.43
N VAL A 91 39.95 1.86 -15.23
CA VAL A 91 40.40 2.98 -14.37
C VAL A 91 40.69 2.39 -12.98
N SER A 92 41.93 2.55 -12.64
CA SER A 92 42.65 2.40 -11.39
C SER A 92 41.85 2.09 -10.12
N GLU A 93 42.21 0.98 -9.49
CA GLU A 93 42.00 0.71 -8.07
C GLU A 93 42.58 1.85 -7.25
N SER A 94 41.71 2.65 -6.66
CA SER A 94 42.04 3.53 -5.56
C SER A 94 41.47 2.85 -4.30
N LYS A 95 42.38 2.48 -3.40
CA LYS A 95 42.11 2.00 -2.05
C LYS A 95 41.15 2.98 -1.36
N VAL A 96 39.88 2.59 -1.19
CA VAL A 96 39.05 3.18 -0.16
C VAL A 96 39.23 2.32 1.08
N THR A 97 39.93 2.91 2.02
CA THR A 97 40.28 2.41 3.33
C THR A 97 39.00 2.11 4.13
N ALA A 98 38.95 0.93 4.70
CA ALA A 98 37.98 0.51 5.70
C ALA A 98 37.86 1.56 6.82
N SER A 99 36.76 2.32 6.86
CA SER A 99 36.35 3.11 8.02
C SER A 99 34.91 3.60 7.91
N GLN A 100 33.95 2.74 7.61
CA GLN A 100 32.52 3.02 7.77
C GLN A 100 31.73 1.76 8.17
N THR A 101 32.33 0.87 8.97
CA THR A 101 31.60 -0.12 9.75
C THR A 101 31.34 0.48 11.11
N LEU A 102 30.64 1.59 11.18
CA LEU A 102 30.20 2.18 12.42
C LEU A 102 28.68 2.18 12.45
N SER A 103 28.17 1.34 13.33
CA SER A 103 26.97 1.64 14.11
C SER A 103 25.61 1.14 13.66
N THR A 104 25.48 0.07 12.88
CA THR A 104 24.18 -0.66 12.85
C THR A 104 23.94 -1.47 14.13
N ALA A 105 24.99 -1.87 14.84
CA ALA A 105 24.86 -2.62 16.10
C ALA A 105 24.38 -1.77 17.29
N ASN A 106 24.66 -0.46 17.30
CA ASN A 106 24.21 0.44 18.37
C ASN A 106 22.80 1.00 18.13
N LEU A 107 22.33 1.05 16.88
CA LEU A 107 20.95 1.38 16.55
C LEU A 107 19.96 0.33 17.07
N LYS A 108 20.31 -0.96 16.99
CA LYS A 108 19.44 -2.06 17.46
C LYS A 108 19.12 -2.03 18.95
N THR A 109 19.95 -1.41 19.80
CA THR A 109 19.76 -1.44 21.26
C THR A 109 18.97 -0.25 21.83
N GLY A 110 18.90 0.87 21.13
CA GLY A 110 18.18 2.08 21.59
C GLY A 110 16.70 2.07 21.20
N LEU A 111 16.43 1.91 19.92
CA LEU A 111 15.06 1.98 19.36
C LEU A 111 14.26 0.68 19.52
N SER A 112 14.89 -0.47 19.72
CA SER A 112 14.19 -1.74 19.99
C SER A 112 13.35 -1.73 21.27
N LYS A 113 13.55 -0.74 22.15
CA LYS A 113 12.76 -0.51 23.37
C LYS A 113 11.82 0.68 23.27
N ALA A 114 11.84 1.41 22.15
CA ALA A 114 10.97 2.57 21.96
C ALA A 114 9.53 2.11 21.78
N ASP A 115 8.65 2.62 22.62
CA ASP A 115 7.21 2.39 22.46
C ASP A 115 6.65 3.39 21.46
N PHE A 116 6.16 2.92 20.31
CA PHE A 116 5.49 3.76 19.31
C PHE A 116 4.20 4.40 19.86
N ASN A 117 3.67 3.89 20.96
CA ASN A 117 2.55 4.52 21.66
C ASN A 117 2.94 5.87 22.29
N ASP A 118 4.25 6.13 22.49
CA ASP A 118 4.76 7.42 22.96
C ASP A 118 4.79 8.52 21.88
N ILE A 119 4.58 8.17 20.59
CA ILE A 119 4.40 9.18 19.55
C ILE A 119 3.11 9.98 19.86
N PRO A 120 3.16 11.30 20.04
CA PRO A 120 1.97 12.08 20.31
C PRO A 120 1.03 12.09 19.09
N SER A 121 -0.28 12.21 19.38
CA SER A 121 -1.31 12.34 18.36
C SER A 121 -2.26 13.49 18.73
N GLY A 122 -2.46 14.40 17.78
CA GLY A 122 -3.33 15.57 17.97
C GLY A 122 -3.43 16.36 16.66
N ASP A 123 -4.33 17.34 16.68
CA ASP A 123 -4.72 18.20 15.56
C ASP A 123 -3.76 19.40 15.33
N THR A 124 -2.57 19.34 15.90
CA THR A 124 -1.49 20.29 15.70
C THR A 124 -0.20 19.54 15.39
N VAL A 125 0.71 20.17 14.63
CA VAL A 125 2.05 19.63 14.39
C VAL A 125 2.80 19.54 15.72
N GLN A 126 3.27 18.35 16.05
CA GLN A 126 4.02 18.06 17.28
C GLN A 126 5.35 17.43 16.94
N THR A 127 6.34 17.68 17.77
CA THR A 127 7.63 16.98 17.72
C THR A 127 7.70 15.94 18.83
N PHE A 128 8.48 14.89 18.61
CA PHE A 128 8.68 13.83 19.61
C PHE A 128 10.11 13.28 19.57
N SER A 129 10.48 12.59 20.64
CA SER A 129 11.67 11.75 20.70
C SER A 129 11.29 10.40 21.33
N LEU A 130 11.71 9.30 20.69
CA LEU A 130 11.52 7.94 21.18
C LEU A 130 12.66 7.49 22.10
N VAL A 131 13.65 8.35 22.34
CA VAL A 131 14.88 8.00 23.08
C VAL A 131 15.06 8.84 24.34
N ASP A 132 14.61 10.08 24.31
CA ASP A 132 14.76 11.03 25.40
C ASP A 132 13.57 12.01 25.46
N ASP A 133 13.50 12.84 26.50
CA ASP A 133 12.44 13.84 26.67
C ASP A 133 12.77 15.20 25.98
N GLN A 134 13.63 15.19 24.94
CA GLN A 134 13.99 16.43 24.26
C GLN A 134 12.83 16.98 23.43
N ILE A 135 12.51 18.22 23.68
CA ILE A 135 11.57 18.99 22.84
C ILE A 135 12.36 19.55 21.65
N LEU A 136 11.96 19.18 20.45
CA LEU A 136 12.56 19.70 19.24
C LEU A 136 11.86 20.99 18.82
N ALA A 137 12.63 21.98 18.39
CA ALA A 137 12.12 23.17 17.75
C ALA A 137 12.33 23.05 16.24
N LEU A 138 11.24 23.11 15.48
CA LEU A 138 11.30 23.27 14.03
C LEU A 138 11.55 24.73 13.69
N GLU A 139 12.21 25.00 12.57
CA GLU A 139 12.30 26.33 12.02
C GLU A 139 10.91 26.83 11.64
N ASP A 140 10.61 28.13 11.91
CA ASP A 140 9.29 28.71 11.69
C ASP A 140 8.82 28.57 10.24
N GLU A 141 9.73 28.67 9.27
CA GLU A 141 9.43 28.50 7.84
C GLU A 141 8.97 27.05 7.52
N ASN A 142 9.69 26.06 8.04
CA ASN A 142 9.37 24.64 7.82
C ASN A 142 8.06 24.27 8.51
N LEU A 143 7.83 24.77 9.74
CA LEU A 143 6.58 24.57 10.45
C LEU A 143 5.40 25.18 9.69
N ALA A 144 5.54 26.41 9.20
CA ALA A 144 4.50 27.08 8.43
C ALA A 144 4.21 26.38 7.09
N ALA A 145 5.26 25.89 6.40
CA ALA A 145 5.11 25.14 5.16
C ALA A 145 4.34 23.82 5.41
N LEU A 146 4.71 23.09 6.45
CA LEU A 146 4.04 21.83 6.82
C LEU A 146 2.57 22.08 7.21
N GLN A 147 2.31 23.08 8.06
CA GLN A 147 0.94 23.42 8.46
C GLN A 147 0.08 23.78 7.24
N ASN A 148 0.58 24.60 6.32
CA ASN A 148 -0.14 24.97 5.11
C ASN A 148 -0.45 23.76 4.21
N ALA A 149 0.46 22.78 4.10
CA ALA A 149 0.22 21.57 3.33
C ALA A 149 -0.84 20.67 4.00
N LEU A 150 -0.81 20.56 5.33
CA LEU A 150 -1.80 19.81 6.10
C LEU A 150 -3.18 20.48 6.05
N ASP A 151 -3.27 21.80 6.14
CA ASP A 151 -4.53 22.54 6.01
C ASP A 151 -5.19 22.28 4.64
N GLN A 152 -4.39 22.29 3.56
CA GLN A 152 -4.88 21.96 2.22
C GLN A 152 -5.36 20.51 2.10
N ALA A 153 -4.74 19.56 2.81
CA ALA A 153 -5.20 18.17 2.86
C ALA A 153 -6.51 18.04 3.61
N GLN A 154 -6.67 18.72 4.74
CA GLN A 154 -7.89 18.73 5.55
C GLN A 154 -9.12 19.28 4.79
N GLU A 155 -8.92 20.17 3.83
CA GLU A 155 -10.01 20.62 2.94
C GLU A 155 -10.55 19.49 2.04
N LEU A 156 -9.77 18.42 1.84
CA LEU A 156 -10.10 17.31 0.93
C LEU A 156 -10.45 16.01 1.65
N GLY A 157 -9.99 15.84 2.91
CA GLY A 157 -10.21 14.64 3.71
C GLY A 157 -9.37 14.65 4.99
N ASP A 158 -9.49 13.59 5.77
CA ASP A 158 -8.65 13.43 6.96
C ASP A 158 -7.19 13.22 6.56
N VAL A 159 -6.27 13.67 7.40
CA VAL A 159 -4.83 13.52 7.20
C VAL A 159 -4.13 13.25 8.52
N GLY A 160 -3.17 12.35 8.48
CA GLY A 160 -2.23 12.11 9.55
C GLY A 160 -0.85 11.79 9.01
N VAL A 161 0.17 12.16 9.77
CA VAL A 161 1.56 11.95 9.38
C VAL A 161 2.44 11.53 10.56
N VAL A 162 3.44 10.71 10.28
CA VAL A 162 4.59 10.43 11.15
C VAL A 162 5.84 10.50 10.29
N PHE A 163 6.81 11.29 10.70
CA PHE A 163 8.14 11.39 10.07
C PHE A 163 9.20 11.40 11.15
N TYR A 164 10.15 10.49 11.11
CA TYR A 164 11.21 10.43 12.11
C TYR A 164 12.52 9.84 11.59
N ASP A 165 13.62 10.21 12.20
CA ASP A 165 14.97 9.70 11.96
C ASP A 165 15.19 8.42 12.79
N LEU A 166 15.50 7.31 12.13
CA LEU A 166 15.78 6.03 12.78
C LEU A 166 17.02 6.07 13.70
N SER A 167 17.97 6.97 13.45
CA SER A 167 19.20 7.08 14.21
C SER A 167 19.03 7.80 15.53
N SER A 168 18.29 8.91 15.53
CA SER A 168 18.06 9.75 16.70
C SER A 168 16.77 9.39 17.44
N GLY A 169 15.81 8.73 16.78
CA GLY A 169 14.46 8.50 17.30
C GLY A 169 13.59 9.76 17.37
N LYS A 170 14.07 10.88 16.83
CA LYS A 170 13.38 12.16 16.85
C LYS A 170 12.49 12.32 15.63
N GLY A 171 11.32 12.94 15.81
CA GLY A 171 10.35 13.04 14.72
C GLY A 171 9.35 14.17 14.84
N VAL A 172 8.51 14.23 13.80
CA VAL A 172 7.38 15.14 13.63
C VAL A 172 6.13 14.31 13.40
N THR A 173 5.03 14.70 13.98
CA THR A 173 3.73 14.03 13.87
C THR A 173 2.58 15.02 13.82
N TYR A 174 1.48 14.55 13.21
CA TYR A 174 0.19 15.20 13.19
C TYR A 174 -0.88 14.10 13.04
N ASN A 175 -1.90 14.08 13.91
CA ASN A 175 -2.97 13.05 13.88
C ASN A 175 -2.47 11.63 13.66
N ALA A 176 -1.48 11.18 14.46
CA ALA A 176 -0.83 9.87 14.28
C ALA A 176 -1.80 8.68 14.33
N ASP A 177 -2.96 8.85 14.99
CA ASP A 177 -3.96 7.81 15.19
C ASP A 177 -5.19 7.94 14.27
N VAL A 178 -5.18 8.87 13.31
CA VAL A 178 -6.28 8.94 12.35
C VAL A 178 -6.29 7.69 11.48
N GLU A 179 -7.41 6.99 11.50
CA GLU A 179 -7.58 5.78 10.70
C GLU A 179 -8.08 6.12 9.29
N VAL A 180 -7.37 5.64 8.29
CA VAL A 180 -7.74 5.81 6.89
C VAL A 180 -7.61 4.49 6.14
N TYR A 181 -8.39 4.34 5.10
CA TYR A 181 -8.27 3.20 4.20
C TYR A 181 -6.92 3.24 3.49
N GLY A 182 -6.07 2.26 3.78
CA GLY A 182 -4.68 2.25 3.30
C GLY A 182 -4.52 1.98 1.81
N ALA A 183 -5.56 1.45 1.16
CA ALA A 183 -5.50 1.00 -0.23
C ALA A 183 -4.23 0.15 -0.49
N SER A 184 -3.52 0.41 -1.57
CA SER A 184 -2.33 -0.35 -1.95
C SER A 184 -1.07 -0.08 -1.10
N SER A 185 -1.08 0.88 -0.16
CA SER A 185 0.10 1.16 0.67
C SER A 185 0.48 -0.02 1.57
N TYR A 186 -0.49 -0.88 1.91
CA TYR A 186 -0.26 -2.06 2.73
C TYR A 186 0.44 -3.22 2.00
N LYS A 187 0.48 -3.24 0.68
CA LYS A 187 1.06 -4.34 -0.12
C LYS A 187 2.53 -4.60 0.18
N ALA A 188 3.31 -3.55 0.39
CA ALA A 188 4.72 -3.68 0.76
C ALA A 188 4.90 -4.26 2.17
N LEU A 189 4.05 -3.88 3.10
CA LEU A 189 4.10 -4.37 4.49
C LEU A 189 3.70 -5.85 4.57
N TYR A 190 2.77 -6.28 3.74
CA TYR A 190 2.43 -7.69 3.61
C TYR A 190 3.53 -8.50 2.90
N ALA A 191 4.21 -7.91 1.91
CA ALA A 191 5.38 -8.53 1.28
C ALA A 191 6.54 -8.69 2.27
N LEU A 192 6.72 -7.75 3.22
CA LEU A 192 7.67 -7.87 4.32
C LEU A 192 7.38 -9.13 5.14
N TYR A 193 6.12 -9.32 5.58
CA TYR A 193 5.70 -10.52 6.31
C TYR A 193 6.09 -11.81 5.56
N ILE A 194 5.75 -11.92 4.28
CA ILE A 194 6.08 -13.11 3.48
C ILE A 194 7.59 -13.32 3.43
N CYS A 195 8.35 -12.29 3.11
CA CYS A 195 9.80 -12.39 2.98
C CYS A 195 10.47 -12.75 4.30
N GLU A 196 10.16 -12.01 5.38
CA GLU A 196 10.78 -12.17 6.69
C GLU A 196 10.37 -13.46 7.40
N SER A 197 9.06 -13.74 7.45
CA SER A 197 8.54 -14.82 8.28
C SER A 197 8.44 -16.16 7.55
N LEU A 198 8.25 -16.16 6.24
CA LEU A 198 8.03 -17.40 5.49
C LEU A 198 9.22 -17.76 4.59
N VAL A 199 9.81 -16.79 3.88
CA VAL A 199 10.91 -17.09 2.96
C VAL A 199 12.24 -17.26 3.72
N GLU A 200 12.61 -16.33 4.60
CA GLU A 200 13.86 -16.43 5.38
C GLU A 200 13.88 -17.64 6.32
N THR A 201 12.71 -18.11 6.76
CA THR A 201 12.58 -19.31 7.58
C THR A 201 12.54 -20.61 6.78
N GLY A 202 12.49 -20.52 5.45
CA GLY A 202 12.43 -21.66 4.54
C GLY A 202 11.08 -22.37 4.50
N GLN A 203 10.01 -21.75 4.99
CA GLN A 203 8.65 -22.28 4.90
C GLN A 203 8.10 -22.16 3.49
N VAL A 204 8.49 -21.10 2.76
CA VAL A 204 8.09 -20.78 1.40
C VAL A 204 9.32 -20.44 0.57
N SER A 205 9.36 -20.87 -0.68
CA SER A 205 10.34 -20.41 -1.65
C SER A 205 9.74 -19.32 -2.55
N LEU A 206 10.54 -18.30 -2.88
CA LEU A 206 10.12 -17.32 -3.88
C LEU A 206 9.81 -17.95 -5.25
N ASP A 207 10.34 -19.12 -5.52
CA ASP A 207 10.14 -19.85 -6.79
C ASP A 207 8.97 -20.86 -6.72
N ASP A 208 8.26 -20.95 -5.58
CA ASP A 208 7.07 -21.79 -5.45
C ASP A 208 5.90 -21.26 -6.27
N PHE A 209 5.16 -22.19 -6.91
CA PHE A 209 3.94 -21.87 -7.66
C PHE A 209 2.71 -22.02 -6.77
N LEU A 210 1.86 -21.00 -6.69
CA LEU A 210 0.69 -21.02 -5.80
C LEU A 210 -0.55 -21.70 -6.40
N GLY A 211 -0.65 -21.84 -7.73
CA GLY A 211 -1.82 -22.45 -8.36
C GLY A 211 -3.03 -21.51 -8.42
N THR A 212 -4.16 -21.90 -7.82
CA THR A 212 -5.40 -21.08 -7.78
C THR A 212 -5.75 -20.76 -6.35
N TYR A 213 -5.78 -19.47 -6.01
CA TYR A 213 -6.14 -18.95 -4.71
C TYR A 213 -7.15 -17.80 -4.83
N GLY A 214 -8.04 -17.65 -3.85
CA GLY A 214 -9.03 -16.59 -3.82
C GLY A 214 -9.94 -16.50 -5.06
N GLY A 215 -10.05 -17.59 -5.84
CA GLY A 215 -10.77 -17.60 -7.12
C GLY A 215 -9.94 -17.17 -8.33
N TYR A 216 -8.71 -16.73 -8.14
CA TYR A 216 -7.78 -16.31 -9.21
C TYR A 216 -6.94 -17.50 -9.68
N ASN A 217 -6.86 -17.69 -11.00
CA ASN A 217 -5.99 -18.72 -11.61
C ASN A 217 -4.62 -18.10 -11.89
N ILE A 218 -3.68 -18.32 -10.97
CA ILE A 218 -2.31 -17.83 -11.03
C ILE A 218 -1.29 -18.96 -11.21
N GLY A 219 -1.72 -20.13 -11.69
CA GLY A 219 -1.01 -21.40 -11.66
C GLY A 219 0.38 -21.45 -12.31
N TRP A 220 0.77 -20.41 -13.06
CA TRP A 220 2.09 -20.30 -13.68
C TRP A 220 2.94 -19.16 -13.05
N GLN A 221 2.39 -18.40 -12.10
CA GLN A 221 3.10 -17.34 -11.39
C GLN A 221 3.71 -17.88 -10.09
N THR A 222 4.94 -17.49 -9.84
CA THR A 222 5.65 -17.80 -8.59
C THR A 222 5.29 -16.81 -7.50
N VAL A 223 5.63 -17.11 -6.25
CA VAL A 223 5.53 -16.15 -5.14
C VAL A 223 6.29 -14.87 -5.47
N ARG A 224 7.47 -15.00 -6.10
CA ARG A 224 8.28 -13.88 -6.59
C ARG A 224 7.50 -12.99 -7.56
N ASP A 225 6.89 -13.58 -8.60
CA ASP A 225 6.12 -12.84 -9.60
C ASP A 225 4.95 -12.07 -8.98
N LEU A 226 4.26 -12.69 -8.02
CA LEU A 226 3.12 -12.09 -7.34
C LEU A 226 3.52 -10.95 -6.41
N ILE A 227 4.61 -11.11 -5.65
CA ILE A 227 5.13 -10.02 -4.79
C ILE A 227 5.60 -8.85 -5.66
N GLU A 228 6.36 -9.11 -6.74
CA GLU A 228 6.79 -8.06 -7.66
C GLU A 228 5.59 -7.32 -8.27
N ALA A 229 4.59 -8.04 -8.77
CA ALA A 229 3.39 -7.44 -9.34
C ALA A 229 2.62 -6.59 -8.32
N ALA A 230 2.44 -7.10 -7.10
CA ALA A 230 1.76 -6.38 -6.03
C ALA A 230 2.51 -5.12 -5.57
N VAL A 231 3.83 -5.20 -5.40
CA VAL A 231 4.64 -4.10 -4.87
C VAL A 231 4.94 -3.06 -5.94
N VAL A 232 5.49 -3.48 -7.11
CA VAL A 232 5.95 -2.56 -8.15
C VAL A 232 4.78 -1.96 -8.92
N TYR A 233 3.88 -2.81 -9.42
CA TYR A 233 2.78 -2.41 -10.30
C TYR A 233 1.47 -2.19 -9.56
N SER A 234 1.44 -2.47 -8.25
CA SER A 234 0.25 -2.33 -7.41
C SER A 234 -0.91 -3.24 -7.83
N ASP A 235 -0.59 -4.42 -8.41
CA ASP A 235 -1.58 -5.38 -8.89
C ASP A 235 -2.42 -5.95 -7.73
N ASN A 236 -3.75 -5.86 -7.87
CA ASN A 236 -4.68 -6.28 -6.82
C ASN A 236 -4.89 -7.79 -6.82
N ASP A 237 -4.97 -8.41 -7.98
CA ASP A 237 -5.21 -9.85 -8.09
C ASP A 237 -4.05 -10.64 -7.49
N SER A 238 -2.82 -10.22 -7.76
CA SER A 238 -1.61 -10.78 -7.16
C SER A 238 -1.59 -10.62 -5.64
N PHE A 239 -1.97 -9.44 -5.13
CA PHE A 239 -2.03 -9.20 -3.69
C PHE A 239 -3.10 -10.06 -2.98
N ILE A 240 -4.31 -10.11 -3.52
CA ILE A 240 -5.39 -10.94 -2.99
C ILE A 240 -5.01 -12.42 -3.00
N ALA A 241 -4.32 -12.87 -4.06
CA ALA A 241 -3.85 -14.24 -4.14
C ALA A 241 -2.78 -14.57 -3.06
N LEU A 242 -1.86 -13.64 -2.78
CA LEU A 242 -0.89 -13.77 -1.69
C LEU A 242 -1.59 -13.82 -0.33
N ARG A 243 -2.59 -12.94 -0.07
CA ARG A 243 -3.40 -12.95 1.15
C ARG A 243 -4.13 -14.28 1.33
N ALA A 244 -4.82 -14.74 0.30
CA ALA A 244 -5.52 -16.03 0.32
C ALA A 244 -4.60 -17.23 0.57
N ALA A 245 -3.33 -17.14 0.13
CA ALA A 245 -2.35 -18.19 0.33
C ALA A 245 -1.74 -18.21 1.74
N PHE A 246 -1.46 -17.03 2.32
CA PHE A 246 -0.55 -16.92 3.46
C PHE A 246 -1.15 -16.27 4.71
N ASP A 247 -2.38 -15.75 4.71
CA ASP A 247 -3.00 -15.13 5.90
C ASP A 247 -3.09 -16.09 7.10
N HIS A 248 -3.14 -17.40 6.85
CA HIS A 248 -3.25 -18.42 7.90
C HIS A 248 -1.91 -19.04 8.31
N ASP A 249 -0.80 -18.54 7.80
CA ASP A 249 0.53 -19.10 8.03
C ASP A 249 1.33 -18.32 9.10
N GLY A 250 0.64 -17.72 10.08
CA GLY A 250 1.24 -17.00 11.21
C GLY A 250 1.24 -15.48 11.06
N TYR A 251 0.45 -14.94 10.12
CA TYR A 251 0.33 -13.48 9.93
C TYR A 251 -0.21 -12.78 11.18
N GLU A 252 -1.21 -13.34 11.86
CA GLU A 252 -1.75 -12.81 13.12
C GLU A 252 -0.67 -12.70 14.20
N ASP A 253 0.11 -13.76 14.38
CA ASP A 253 1.20 -13.80 15.37
C ASP A 253 2.29 -12.77 15.01
N TRP A 254 2.62 -12.63 13.73
CA TRP A 254 3.61 -11.67 13.25
C TRP A 254 3.18 -10.23 13.56
N ILE A 255 1.97 -9.84 13.22
CA ILE A 255 1.41 -8.51 13.48
C ILE A 255 1.32 -8.23 14.98
N ALA A 256 0.85 -9.20 15.79
CA ALA A 256 0.75 -9.04 17.24
C ALA A 256 2.14 -8.86 17.90
N ASN A 257 3.15 -9.57 17.43
CA ASN A 257 4.52 -9.43 17.91
C ASN A 257 5.12 -8.04 17.61
N LEU A 258 4.64 -7.36 16.57
CA LEU A 258 5.01 -5.99 16.27
C LEU A 258 4.21 -4.96 17.08
N GLY A 259 3.30 -5.42 17.94
CA GLY A 259 2.44 -4.56 18.75
C GLY A 259 1.44 -3.74 17.91
N VAL A 260 1.01 -4.28 16.79
CA VAL A 260 -0.05 -3.71 15.94
C VAL A 260 -1.39 -4.31 16.37
N ASP A 261 -2.42 -3.49 16.41
CA ASP A 261 -3.77 -3.91 16.76
C ASP A 261 -4.35 -4.82 15.65
N ASP A 262 -4.86 -5.98 16.06
CA ASP A 262 -5.46 -6.99 15.18
C ASP A 262 -6.64 -6.43 14.35
N GLU A 263 -7.45 -5.54 14.94
CA GLU A 263 -8.62 -4.97 14.25
C GLU A 263 -8.22 -4.13 13.05
N THR A 264 -7.07 -3.44 13.13
CA THR A 264 -6.58 -2.55 12.08
C THR A 264 -5.89 -3.29 10.95
N ALA A 265 -5.06 -4.27 11.26
CA ALA A 265 -4.18 -4.93 10.29
C ALA A 265 -4.79 -6.19 9.65
N LEU A 266 -5.77 -6.79 10.31
CA LEU A 266 -6.28 -8.12 9.99
C LEU A 266 -7.77 -8.16 9.68
N ASN A 267 -8.40 -7.06 9.28
CA ASN A 267 -9.81 -7.16 8.94
C ASN A 267 -10.03 -8.31 7.93
N PRO A 268 -10.53 -9.49 8.38
CA PRO A 268 -10.67 -10.67 7.51
C PRO A 268 -11.71 -10.48 6.41
N MET A 269 -12.50 -9.40 6.50
CA MET A 269 -13.51 -9.02 5.51
C MET A 269 -12.98 -8.05 4.47
N SER A 270 -11.76 -7.55 4.63
CA SER A 270 -11.14 -6.60 3.69
C SER A 270 -9.72 -7.04 3.34
N ASP A 271 -9.44 -7.19 2.06
CA ASP A 271 -8.09 -7.45 1.57
C ASP A 271 -7.15 -6.25 1.82
N PHE A 272 -7.71 -5.05 1.96
CA PHE A 272 -6.99 -3.81 2.17
C PHE A 272 -7.41 -3.17 3.51
N PRO A 273 -6.53 -3.14 4.52
CA PRO A 273 -6.89 -2.67 5.84
C PRO A 273 -7.05 -1.14 5.92
N THR A 274 -7.85 -0.72 6.90
CA THR A 274 -7.83 0.62 7.45
C THR A 274 -6.80 0.66 8.57
N TYR A 275 -5.89 1.63 8.58
CA TYR A 275 -4.86 1.78 9.60
C TYR A 275 -4.34 3.21 9.68
N CYS A 276 -3.58 3.52 10.73
CA CYS A 276 -3.14 4.87 11.04
C CYS A 276 -1.64 5.10 10.72
N PRO A 277 -1.18 6.38 10.66
CA PRO A 277 0.23 6.72 10.45
C PRO A 277 1.18 6.10 11.46
N ARG A 278 0.80 5.99 12.73
CA ARG A 278 1.58 5.33 13.79
C ARG A 278 1.85 3.87 13.45
N THR A 279 0.81 3.12 13.11
CA THR A 279 0.92 1.71 12.70
C THR A 279 1.78 1.58 11.44
N SER A 280 1.55 2.44 10.44
CA SER A 280 2.37 2.47 9.23
C SER A 280 3.85 2.69 9.55
N ALA A 281 4.17 3.69 10.39
CA ALA A 281 5.54 4.01 10.76
C ALA A 281 6.23 2.87 11.53
N ARG A 282 5.49 2.17 12.39
CA ARG A 282 5.97 0.97 13.11
C ARG A 282 6.36 -0.14 12.13
N LEU A 283 5.50 -0.44 11.17
CA LEU A 283 5.73 -1.48 10.17
C LEU A 283 6.87 -1.12 9.20
N TRP A 284 7.01 0.16 8.84
CA TRP A 284 8.14 0.62 8.04
C TRP A 284 9.47 0.64 8.81
N ARG A 285 9.45 0.78 10.12
CA ARG A 285 10.62 0.53 10.95
C ARG A 285 11.04 -0.94 10.86
N GLU A 286 10.10 -1.88 11.00
CA GLU A 286 10.37 -3.31 10.83
C GLU A 286 10.94 -3.60 9.43
N MET A 287 10.35 -3.01 8.39
CA MET A 287 10.91 -3.06 7.04
C MET A 287 12.39 -2.65 7.02
N SER A 288 12.76 -1.54 7.70
CA SER A 288 14.16 -1.10 7.76
C SER A 288 15.05 -2.10 8.48
N GLU A 289 14.58 -2.72 9.56
CA GLU A 289 15.32 -3.76 10.29
C GLU A 289 15.54 -4.99 9.40
N TYR A 290 14.49 -5.45 8.71
CA TYR A 290 14.59 -6.55 7.77
C TYR A 290 15.55 -6.27 6.60
N LEU A 291 15.44 -5.10 5.99
CA LEU A 291 16.32 -4.72 4.87
C LEU A 291 17.81 -4.63 5.32
N SER A 292 18.06 -4.32 6.59
CA SER A 292 19.41 -4.29 7.17
C SER A 292 20.06 -5.66 7.38
N MET A 293 19.30 -6.76 7.23
CA MET A 293 19.82 -8.13 7.29
C MET A 293 20.74 -8.46 6.11
N ASP A 294 20.61 -7.71 5.02
CA ASP A 294 21.46 -7.82 3.81
C ASP A 294 21.45 -9.23 3.18
N THR A 295 20.32 -9.96 3.32
CA THR A 295 20.09 -11.25 2.65
C THR A 295 19.73 -11.04 1.18
N GLU A 296 19.81 -12.09 0.36
CA GLU A 296 19.40 -12.03 -1.06
C GLU A 296 17.93 -11.59 -1.18
N THR A 297 17.05 -12.10 -0.32
CA THR A 297 15.63 -11.75 -0.33
C THR A 297 15.40 -10.30 0.11
N SER A 298 16.09 -9.83 1.16
CA SER A 298 15.95 -8.45 1.63
C SER A 298 16.49 -7.43 0.61
N GLN A 299 17.59 -7.72 -0.07
CA GLN A 299 18.13 -6.91 -1.16
C GLN A 299 17.16 -6.86 -2.34
N TRP A 300 16.57 -7.99 -2.72
CA TRP A 300 15.56 -8.07 -3.76
C TRP A 300 14.32 -7.24 -3.42
N LEU A 301 13.75 -7.39 -2.21
CA LEU A 301 12.62 -6.59 -1.77
C LEU A 301 12.95 -5.09 -1.74
N SER A 302 14.14 -4.72 -1.29
CA SER A 302 14.64 -3.34 -1.35
C SER A 302 14.59 -2.78 -2.78
N GLY A 303 15.02 -3.57 -3.78
CA GLY A 303 14.96 -3.19 -5.19
C GLY A 303 13.54 -2.97 -5.70
N LEU A 304 12.58 -3.79 -5.27
CA LEU A 304 11.16 -3.61 -5.62
C LEU A 304 10.61 -2.30 -5.07
N LEU A 305 10.93 -1.98 -3.80
CA LEU A 305 10.46 -0.76 -3.14
C LEU A 305 11.00 0.52 -3.78
N VAL A 306 12.21 0.50 -4.32
CA VAL A 306 12.77 1.60 -5.13
C VAL A 306 12.03 1.72 -6.46
N SER A 307 11.59 0.60 -7.03
CA SER A 307 11.04 0.50 -8.39
C SER A 307 9.51 0.67 -8.44
N THR A 308 8.86 1.03 -7.32
CA THR A 308 7.40 1.23 -7.29
C THR A 308 6.95 2.23 -8.35
N SER A 309 5.89 1.89 -9.08
CA SER A 309 5.39 2.67 -10.23
C SER A 309 4.82 4.05 -9.84
N ARG A 310 4.52 4.28 -8.55
CA ARG A 310 4.01 5.55 -8.02
C ARG A 310 4.62 5.85 -6.66
N SER A 311 4.99 7.12 -6.47
CA SER A 311 5.45 7.64 -5.19
C SER A 311 5.18 9.13 -5.07
N PHE A 312 4.31 9.52 -4.16
CA PHE A 312 4.09 10.93 -3.82
C PHE A 312 5.28 11.49 -3.00
N ILE A 313 5.98 10.62 -2.27
CA ILE A 313 7.21 10.99 -1.54
C ILE A 313 8.31 11.38 -2.53
N ARG A 314 8.58 10.57 -3.57
CA ARG A 314 9.58 10.92 -4.60
C ARG A 314 9.19 12.19 -5.36
N ASP A 315 7.90 12.32 -5.69
CA ASP A 315 7.38 13.48 -6.41
C ASP A 315 7.59 14.79 -5.59
N GLY A 316 7.43 14.71 -4.26
CA GLY A 316 7.62 15.85 -3.36
C GLY A 316 9.07 16.19 -3.10
N ILE A 317 9.92 15.20 -2.83
CA ILE A 317 11.34 15.41 -2.49
C ILE A 317 12.14 15.83 -3.75
N ALA A 318 11.91 15.16 -4.88
CA ALA A 318 12.47 15.45 -6.20
C ALA A 318 14.01 15.66 -6.22
N ASP A 319 14.76 14.91 -5.41
CA ASP A 319 16.22 14.98 -5.27
C ASP A 319 16.83 13.61 -5.61
N GLU A 320 17.71 13.57 -6.63
CA GLU A 320 18.36 12.37 -7.12
C GLU A 320 19.36 11.74 -6.11
N GLN A 321 19.78 12.49 -5.09
CA GLN A 321 20.67 12.00 -4.03
C GLN A 321 19.90 11.24 -2.93
N VAL A 322 18.57 11.37 -2.93
CA VAL A 322 17.69 10.74 -1.95
C VAL A 322 17.20 9.41 -2.48
N LEU A 323 17.49 8.33 -1.77
CA LEU A 323 16.93 7.02 -2.07
C LEU A 323 15.61 6.84 -1.33
N VAL A 324 14.53 6.68 -2.07
CA VAL A 324 13.20 6.45 -1.52
C VAL A 324 12.74 5.02 -1.81
N ARG A 325 12.45 4.27 -0.76
CA ARG A 325 11.80 2.95 -0.78
C ARG A 325 10.40 3.12 -0.24
N ASN A 326 9.38 3.02 -1.06
CA ASN A 326 8.02 3.34 -0.63
C ASN A 326 6.97 2.40 -1.22
N LYS A 327 5.75 2.53 -0.70
CA LYS A 327 4.55 2.01 -1.35
C LYS A 327 3.41 2.98 -1.19
N ALA A 328 2.98 3.57 -2.29
CA ALA A 328 1.79 4.40 -2.34
C ALA A 328 0.49 3.56 -2.40
N GLY A 329 -0.58 4.14 -1.86
CA GLY A 329 -1.96 3.65 -1.97
C GLY A 329 -2.87 4.77 -2.42
N TRP A 330 -3.74 4.51 -3.42
CA TRP A 330 -4.65 5.52 -3.94
C TRP A 330 -5.93 4.89 -4.46
N ILE A 331 -7.06 5.54 -4.20
CA ILE A 331 -8.39 5.14 -4.68
C ILE A 331 -9.36 6.31 -4.58
N SER A 332 -10.35 6.34 -5.47
CA SER A 332 -11.45 7.32 -5.48
C SER A 332 -12.73 6.62 -5.92
N GLU A 333 -13.24 5.71 -5.08
CA GLU A 333 -14.50 5.00 -5.29
C GLU A 333 -15.43 5.26 -4.11
N ASP A 334 -16.74 5.23 -4.33
CA ASP A 334 -17.73 5.52 -3.30
C ASP A 334 -17.53 4.66 -2.04
N GLY A 335 -17.22 5.33 -0.93
CA GLY A 335 -16.94 4.69 0.36
C GLY A 335 -15.48 4.31 0.57
N TYR A 336 -14.61 4.47 -0.44
CA TYR A 336 -13.18 4.16 -0.36
C TYR A 336 -12.36 5.30 -0.95
N TYR A 337 -11.81 6.14 -0.09
CA TYR A 337 -10.98 7.27 -0.48
C TYR A 337 -9.60 7.15 0.15
N SER A 338 -8.55 7.30 -0.64
CA SER A 338 -7.18 7.27 -0.17
C SER A 338 -6.24 7.94 -1.15
N THR A 339 -5.29 8.71 -0.62
CA THR A 339 -4.09 9.16 -1.32
C THR A 339 -2.95 9.12 -0.30
N CYS A 340 -2.40 7.91 -0.10
CA CYS A 340 -1.41 7.60 0.94
C CYS A 340 -0.05 7.29 0.32
N ASP A 341 1.02 7.60 1.03
CA ASP A 341 2.36 7.08 0.73
C ASP A 341 3.16 6.91 2.02
N ALA A 342 3.90 5.82 2.11
CA ALA A 342 4.78 5.58 3.24
C ALA A 342 6.04 4.84 2.79
N GLY A 343 7.14 5.04 3.53
CA GLY A 343 8.40 4.43 3.15
C GLY A 343 9.60 4.87 3.98
N LEU A 344 10.76 4.41 3.51
CA LEU A 344 12.08 4.76 4.00
C LEU A 344 12.75 5.75 3.06
N ILE A 345 13.44 6.73 3.64
CA ILE A 345 14.14 7.78 2.92
C ILE A 345 15.60 7.79 3.40
N ASP A 346 16.52 7.45 2.50
CA ASP A 346 17.95 7.45 2.82
C ASP A 346 18.64 8.67 2.19
N ILE A 347 19.34 9.40 3.02
CA ILE A 347 20.18 10.54 2.62
C ILE A 347 21.30 10.76 3.65
N ASP A 348 22.49 11.09 3.20
CA ASP A 348 23.65 11.46 4.03
C ASP A 348 23.98 10.41 5.11
N GLY A 349 23.75 9.12 4.83
CA GLY A 349 23.99 8.01 5.74
C GLY A 349 22.97 7.87 6.88
N ARG A 350 21.85 8.57 6.78
CA ARG A 350 20.68 8.45 7.68
C ARG A 350 19.49 7.84 6.96
N THR A 351 18.68 7.13 7.70
CA THR A 351 17.39 6.59 7.24
C THR A 351 16.26 7.21 8.05
N TYR A 352 15.29 7.73 7.33
CA TYR A 352 14.05 8.26 7.91
C TYR A 352 12.87 7.39 7.54
N VAL A 353 11.92 7.26 8.45
CA VAL A 353 10.58 6.71 8.15
C VAL A 353 9.63 7.87 7.89
N MET A 354 8.90 7.81 6.79
CA MET A 354 7.82 8.74 6.48
C MET A 354 6.53 7.98 6.26
N SER A 355 5.46 8.41 6.91
CA SER A 355 4.10 7.92 6.67
C SER A 355 3.17 9.11 6.50
N VAL A 356 2.55 9.22 5.34
CA VAL A 356 1.52 10.21 4.99
C VAL A 356 0.26 9.43 4.64
N MET A 357 -0.71 9.46 5.54
CA MET A 357 -1.97 8.71 5.41
C MET A 357 -3.13 9.69 5.29
N THR A 358 -3.94 9.55 4.24
CA THR A 358 -5.07 10.47 4.02
C THR A 358 -6.31 9.76 3.49
N SER A 359 -7.49 10.27 3.85
CA SER A 359 -8.77 9.89 3.24
C SER A 359 -9.16 10.79 2.07
N MET A 360 -8.20 11.50 1.47
CA MET A 360 -8.45 12.31 0.28
C MET A 360 -8.81 11.42 -0.92
N PRO A 361 -9.90 11.68 -1.65
CA PRO A 361 -10.17 11.00 -2.92
C PRO A 361 -9.01 11.21 -3.88
N TRP A 362 -8.52 10.15 -4.50
CA TRP A 362 -7.39 10.26 -5.43
C TRP A 362 -7.75 11.15 -6.64
N SER A 363 -6.89 12.10 -6.89
CA SER A 363 -6.95 13.08 -8.00
C SER A 363 -5.57 13.69 -8.21
N ASP A 364 -5.38 14.48 -9.26
CA ASP A 364 -4.14 15.25 -9.45
C ASP A 364 -3.92 16.21 -8.26
N ARG A 365 -4.98 16.87 -7.78
CA ARG A 365 -4.89 17.79 -6.64
C ARG A 365 -4.48 17.08 -5.35
N SER A 366 -5.06 15.94 -5.01
CA SER A 366 -4.67 15.19 -3.80
C SER A 366 -3.26 14.62 -3.92
N SER A 367 -2.82 14.24 -5.13
CA SER A 367 -1.45 13.82 -5.40
C SER A 367 -0.44 14.95 -5.14
N GLU A 368 -0.73 16.16 -5.65
CA GLU A 368 0.09 17.36 -5.40
C GLU A 368 0.16 17.72 -3.91
N VAL A 369 -0.97 17.65 -3.20
CA VAL A 369 -1.04 17.94 -1.76
C VAL A 369 -0.24 16.90 -0.97
N THR A 370 -0.37 15.60 -1.26
CA THR A 370 0.41 14.55 -0.60
C THR A 370 1.91 14.72 -0.84
N ALA A 371 2.30 15.07 -2.06
CA ALA A 371 3.69 15.38 -2.40
C ALA A 371 4.21 16.65 -1.66
N ALA A 372 3.37 17.68 -1.50
CA ALA A 372 3.72 18.88 -0.74
C ALA A 372 3.90 18.58 0.76
N ILE A 373 3.07 17.71 1.35
CA ILE A 373 3.26 17.24 2.72
C ILE A 373 4.59 16.49 2.86
N ALA A 374 4.87 15.56 1.94
CA ALA A 374 6.12 14.79 1.96
C ALA A 374 7.35 15.71 1.88
N LYS A 375 7.31 16.73 1.01
CA LYS A 375 8.38 17.73 0.91
C LYS A 375 8.54 18.50 2.22
N ALA A 376 7.45 19.04 2.76
CA ALA A 376 7.48 19.85 3.98
C ALA A 376 8.00 19.04 5.18
N LEU A 377 7.60 17.77 5.32
CA LEU A 377 8.16 16.84 6.32
C LEU A 377 9.67 16.66 6.11
N PHE A 378 10.09 16.36 4.88
CA PHE A 378 11.50 16.16 4.56
C PHE A 378 12.37 17.38 4.85
N ASP A 379 11.85 18.57 4.65
CA ASP A 379 12.55 19.82 4.95
C ASP A 379 12.78 20.02 6.47
N THR A 380 12.02 19.37 7.35
CA THR A 380 12.23 19.38 8.79
C THR A 380 13.39 18.50 9.26
N ARG A 381 13.96 17.64 8.40
CA ARG A 381 14.95 16.61 8.78
C ARG A 381 16.17 17.13 9.50
N ALA A 382 16.61 18.37 9.21
CA ALA A 382 17.77 18.97 9.87
C ALA A 382 17.58 19.15 11.38
N ALA A 383 16.33 19.35 11.84
CA ALA A 383 16.00 19.45 13.25
C ALA A 383 15.95 18.10 13.96
N LEU A 384 15.91 16.98 13.21
CA LEU A 384 15.81 15.62 13.75
C LEU A 384 17.17 14.95 13.96
N ALA A 385 18.24 15.57 13.50
CA ALA A 385 19.59 15.01 13.53
C ALA A 385 20.19 14.89 14.95
#